data_a63b49c5695d3e594c608d45f23678e8
#
_entry.id   a63b49c5695d3e594c608d45f23678e8
#
_cell.length_a   1.000
_cell.length_b   1.000
_cell.length_c   1.000
_cell.angle_alpha   90.00
_cell.angle_beta   90.00
_cell.angle_gamma   90.00
#
_symmetry.space_group_name_H-M   'P 1'
#
loop_
_entity.id
_entity.type
_entity.pdbx_description
1 polymer ?
#
loop_
_entity_poly.entity_id
_entity_poly.type
_entity_poly.pdbx_seq_one_letter_code
_entity_poly.pdbx_strand_id
1 'polypeptide(L)'
;LDVKYKLEFLSILQEMKHQKKLTVIMSLHELDLAERISDQILCVNGTTPERFGTPQEIFTKGYISKLFGISSGSFDEKTMNAELPKPCGKPSVFVISGDGTGRNIYRKLQRKNIPFATGILFENDLDYPVAKALATEVISTESFEPIKGKTLEVAKVTLSECDHIICCRPHFGTFEKANEELLSYAKQLGKIIK
;
A
#
# COMPACT_ATOMS: atom_id res chain seq x y z
N LEU A 1 14.86 19.71 -0.93
CA LEU A 1 15.46 19.70 -2.28
C LEU A 1 14.39 19.27 -3.27
N ASP A 2 14.36 19.92 -4.45
CA ASP A 2 13.55 19.48 -5.59
C ASP A 2 14.00 18.08 -6.03
N VAL A 3 13.06 17.24 -6.47
CA VAL A 3 13.31 15.85 -6.89
C VAL A 3 14.45 15.77 -7.93
N LYS A 4 14.49 16.72 -8.88
CA LYS A 4 15.55 16.80 -9.90
C LYS A 4 16.93 16.91 -9.26
N TYR A 5 17.15 17.94 -8.44
CA TYR A 5 18.44 18.20 -7.82
C TYR A 5 18.85 17.13 -6.81
N LYS A 6 17.86 16.47 -6.19
CA LYS A 6 18.10 15.33 -5.33
C LYS A 6 18.71 14.17 -6.12
N LEU A 7 18.10 13.79 -7.25
CA LEU A 7 18.57 12.69 -8.10
C LEU A 7 19.96 13.02 -8.71
N GLU A 8 20.15 14.26 -9.17
CA GLU A 8 21.46 14.71 -9.69
C GLU A 8 22.56 14.63 -8.62
N PHE A 9 22.29 15.12 -7.42
CA PHE A 9 23.23 15.05 -6.30
C PHE A 9 23.61 13.61 -5.96
N LEU A 10 22.62 12.71 -5.85
CA LEU A 10 22.86 11.31 -5.54
C LEU A 10 23.65 10.61 -6.64
N SER A 11 23.39 10.92 -7.91
CA SER A 11 24.14 10.38 -9.03
C SER A 11 25.61 10.80 -8.98
N ILE A 12 25.88 12.08 -8.73
CA ILE A 12 27.24 12.61 -8.57
C ILE A 12 27.94 11.93 -7.40
N LEU A 13 27.24 11.76 -6.28
CA LEU A 13 27.79 11.12 -5.09
C LEU A 13 28.18 9.66 -5.34
N GLN A 14 27.33 8.91 -6.04
CA GLN A 14 27.62 7.52 -6.43
C GLN A 14 28.83 7.45 -7.38
N GLU A 15 28.91 8.35 -8.35
CA GLU A 15 30.04 8.41 -9.27
C GLU A 15 31.35 8.71 -8.52
N MET A 16 31.36 9.70 -7.64
CA MET A 16 32.53 10.04 -6.79
C MET A 16 32.94 8.86 -5.89
N LYS A 17 31.98 8.15 -5.31
CA LYS A 17 32.23 6.96 -4.50
C LYS A 17 32.99 5.91 -5.30
N HIS A 18 32.55 5.63 -6.52
CA HIS A 18 33.16 4.62 -7.39
C HIS A 18 34.55 5.04 -7.90
N GLN A 19 34.67 6.27 -8.42
CA GLN A 19 35.93 6.75 -9.00
C GLN A 19 37.04 6.96 -7.96
N LYS A 20 36.67 7.47 -6.79
CA LYS A 20 37.64 7.84 -5.75
C LYS A 20 37.73 6.86 -4.58
N LYS A 21 36.94 5.76 -4.63
CA LYS A 21 36.83 4.76 -3.55
C LYS A 21 36.53 5.38 -2.18
N LEU A 22 35.62 6.35 -2.16
CA LEU A 22 35.26 7.08 -0.95
C LEU A 22 34.28 6.28 -0.10
N THR A 23 34.42 6.41 1.22
CA THR A 23 33.35 6.09 2.18
C THR A 23 32.57 7.37 2.44
N VAL A 24 31.26 7.33 2.22
CA VAL A 24 30.36 8.47 2.41
C VAL A 24 29.45 8.17 3.60
N ILE A 25 29.40 9.09 4.54
CA ILE A 25 28.47 9.04 5.68
C ILE A 25 27.54 10.22 5.56
N MET A 26 26.22 9.97 5.58
CA MET A 26 25.22 11.02 5.52
C MET A 26 24.05 10.72 6.45
N SER A 27 23.40 11.76 6.93
CA SER A 27 22.13 11.66 7.65
C SER A 27 20.98 11.85 6.67
N LEU A 28 20.01 10.91 6.68
CA LEU A 28 18.85 10.92 5.82
C LEU A 28 17.57 10.78 6.65
N HIS A 29 16.56 11.60 6.32
CA HIS A 29 15.22 11.47 6.85
C HIS A 29 14.26 10.77 5.88
N GLU A 30 14.66 10.62 4.62
CA GLU A 30 13.88 9.98 3.58
C GLU A 30 14.23 8.49 3.53
N LEU A 31 13.32 7.67 4.03
CA LEU A 31 13.53 6.23 4.20
C LEU A 31 13.70 5.50 2.86
N ASP A 32 12.95 5.90 1.84
CA ASP A 32 13.05 5.36 0.49
C ASP A 32 14.41 5.63 -0.16
N LEU A 33 15.02 6.78 0.15
CA LEU A 33 16.38 7.07 -0.30
C LEU A 33 17.41 6.27 0.49
N ALA A 34 17.26 6.19 1.80
CA ALA A 34 18.16 5.39 2.64
C ALA A 34 18.21 3.94 2.18
N GLU A 35 17.05 3.35 1.86
CA GLU A 35 16.94 1.99 1.33
C GLU A 35 17.67 1.81 -0.01
N ARG A 36 17.51 2.79 -0.93
CA ARG A 36 18.02 2.66 -2.31
C ARG A 36 19.50 2.90 -2.48
N ILE A 37 20.10 3.78 -1.66
CA ILE A 37 21.48 4.26 -1.91
C ILE A 37 22.50 3.79 -0.89
N SER A 38 22.06 3.30 0.27
CA SER A 38 22.97 2.91 1.34
C SER A 38 23.46 1.47 1.20
N ASP A 39 24.74 1.26 1.44
CA ASP A 39 25.28 -0.10 1.62
C ASP A 39 25.02 -0.59 3.04
N GLN A 40 25.06 0.34 4.02
CA GLN A 40 24.81 0.11 5.44
C GLN A 40 24.00 1.26 6.02
N ILE A 41 23.15 0.96 6.98
CA ILE A 41 22.30 1.93 7.67
C ILE A 41 22.52 1.81 9.17
N LEU A 42 22.75 2.94 9.82
CA LEU A 42 22.73 3.07 11.27
C LEU A 42 21.45 3.79 11.68
N CYS A 43 20.58 3.09 12.37
CA CYS A 43 19.37 3.67 12.97
C CYS A 43 19.71 4.28 14.33
N VAL A 44 19.31 5.54 14.50
CA VAL A 44 19.54 6.28 15.75
C VAL A 44 18.19 6.73 16.30
N ASN A 45 17.95 6.43 17.56
CA ASN A 45 16.78 6.89 18.30
C ASN A 45 17.22 7.87 19.40
N GLY A 46 16.89 9.14 19.21
CA GLY A 46 17.41 10.20 20.07
C GLY A 46 18.94 10.27 19.98
N THR A 47 19.63 9.90 21.05
CA THR A 47 21.11 9.90 21.14
C THR A 47 21.70 8.49 21.11
N THR A 48 20.87 7.44 20.98
CA THR A 48 21.32 6.06 21.10
C THR A 48 21.26 5.34 19.74
N PRO A 49 22.36 4.72 19.30
CA PRO A 49 22.32 3.82 18.16
C PRO A 49 21.52 2.57 18.52
N GLU A 50 20.55 2.22 17.69
CA GLU A 50 19.61 1.12 17.96
C GLU A 50 19.90 -0.11 17.11
N ARG A 51 20.18 0.10 15.82
CA ARG A 51 20.42 -0.98 14.87
C ARG A 51 21.40 -0.54 13.79
N PHE A 52 22.28 -1.44 13.40
CA PHE A 52 23.21 -1.27 12.27
C PHE A 52 23.10 -2.50 11.36
N GLY A 53 23.05 -2.28 10.04
CA GLY A 53 22.95 -3.37 9.09
C GLY A 53 22.70 -2.91 7.66
N THR A 54 22.53 -3.86 6.76
CA THR A 54 22.12 -3.62 5.37
C THR A 54 20.68 -3.10 5.31
N PRO A 55 20.25 -2.46 4.21
CA PRO A 55 18.86 -2.05 4.03
C PRO A 55 17.86 -3.21 4.27
N GLN A 56 18.15 -4.41 3.78
CA GLN A 56 17.31 -5.60 3.95
C GLN A 56 17.17 -6.03 5.41
N GLU A 57 18.21 -5.83 6.22
CA GLU A 57 18.18 -6.14 7.65
C GLU A 57 17.44 -5.05 8.44
N ILE A 58 17.47 -3.80 7.97
CA ILE A 58 16.81 -2.67 8.64
C ILE A 58 15.32 -2.62 8.31
N PHE A 59 14.95 -2.65 7.01
CA PHE A 59 13.55 -2.51 6.58
C PHE A 59 12.75 -3.80 6.75
N THR A 60 12.82 -4.37 7.95
CA THR A 60 12.01 -5.54 8.32
C THR A 60 10.64 -5.10 8.83
N LYS A 61 9.62 -5.94 8.60
CA LYS A 61 8.22 -5.65 8.92
C LYS A 61 8.03 -5.12 10.35
N GLY A 62 7.47 -3.92 10.46
CA GLY A 62 7.11 -3.27 11.71
C GLY A 62 8.28 -2.62 12.46
N TYR A 63 9.53 -2.76 11.99
CA TYR A 63 10.67 -2.15 12.65
C TYR A 63 10.65 -0.61 12.56
N ILE A 64 10.37 -0.09 11.39
CA ILE A 64 10.30 1.36 11.15
C ILE A 64 9.18 1.99 11.97
N SER A 65 8.01 1.34 12.01
CA SER A 65 6.89 1.79 12.85
C SER A 65 7.27 1.87 14.32
N LYS A 66 8.03 0.89 14.82
CA LYS A 66 8.55 0.87 16.20
C LYS A 66 9.60 1.96 16.43
N LEU A 67 10.57 2.08 15.53
CA LEU A 67 11.68 3.06 15.62
C LEU A 67 11.16 4.50 15.73
N PHE A 68 10.16 4.84 14.90
CA PHE A 68 9.56 6.18 14.87
C PHE A 68 8.35 6.34 15.81
N GLY A 69 7.98 5.31 16.58
CA GLY A 69 6.85 5.37 17.50
C GLY A 69 5.51 5.66 16.79
N ILE A 70 5.31 5.10 15.59
CA ILE A 70 4.09 5.34 14.81
C ILE A 70 2.91 4.71 15.54
N SER A 71 2.11 5.54 16.22
CA SER A 71 0.91 5.14 16.95
C SER A 71 -0.39 5.40 16.17
N SER A 72 -0.32 6.19 15.10
CA SER A 72 -1.47 6.56 14.27
C SER A 72 -1.13 6.40 12.80
N GLY A 73 -1.96 5.69 12.05
CA GLY A 73 -1.66 5.31 10.68
C GLY A 73 -0.82 4.05 10.57
N SER A 74 -0.21 3.86 9.43
CA SER A 74 0.64 2.69 9.13
C SER A 74 1.80 3.08 8.21
N PHE A 75 2.88 2.32 8.31
CA PHE A 75 4.00 2.36 7.38
C PHE A 75 4.22 0.95 6.80
N ASP A 76 4.35 0.85 5.51
CA ASP A 76 4.65 -0.40 4.81
C ASP A 76 6.10 -0.36 4.32
N GLU A 77 6.95 -1.16 4.94
CA GLU A 77 8.38 -1.23 4.64
C GLU A 77 8.67 -1.82 3.24
N LYS A 78 7.74 -2.56 2.63
CA LYS A 78 7.91 -3.09 1.28
C LYS A 78 7.72 -2.04 0.20
N THR A 79 6.80 -1.13 0.41
CA THR A 79 6.46 -0.07 -0.56
C THR A 79 6.99 1.30 -0.14
N MET A 80 7.61 1.41 1.05
CA MET A 80 8.07 2.66 1.68
C MET A 80 6.99 3.73 1.76
N ASN A 81 5.73 3.32 1.94
CA ASN A 81 4.59 4.22 1.99
C ASN A 81 3.98 4.31 3.38
N ALA A 82 3.64 5.54 3.76
CA ALA A 82 2.85 5.82 4.94
C ALA A 82 1.40 6.11 4.55
N GLU A 83 0.46 5.59 5.34
CA GLU A 83 -0.96 5.90 5.17
C GLU A 83 -1.55 6.39 6.51
N LEU A 84 -2.50 7.32 6.41
CA LEU A 84 -3.25 7.84 7.56
C LEU A 84 -4.12 6.75 8.18
N PRO A 85 -4.62 6.94 9.42
CA PRO A 85 -5.51 5.98 10.05
C PRO A 85 -6.74 5.68 9.20
N LYS A 86 -7.12 4.40 9.14
CA LYS A 86 -8.35 4.00 8.46
C LYS A 86 -9.59 4.49 9.19
N PRO A 87 -10.69 4.77 8.47
CA PRO A 87 -11.99 5.05 9.08
C PRO A 87 -12.44 3.88 9.97
N CYS A 88 -13.21 4.17 11.00
CA CYS A 88 -13.77 3.16 11.89
C CYS A 88 -15.25 2.90 11.55
N GLY A 89 -15.72 1.68 11.80
CA GLY A 89 -17.11 1.30 11.64
C GLY A 89 -17.35 0.25 10.54
N LYS A 90 -18.63 -0.10 10.36
CA LYS A 90 -19.05 -1.03 9.31
C LYS A 90 -18.88 -0.37 7.93
N PRO A 91 -18.40 -1.09 6.91
CA PRO A 91 -18.24 -0.51 5.58
C PRO A 91 -19.58 -0.10 4.99
N SER A 92 -19.69 1.15 4.53
CA SER A 92 -20.84 1.67 3.81
C SER A 92 -20.63 1.70 2.29
N VAL A 93 -19.38 1.59 1.85
CA VAL A 93 -19.00 1.57 0.44
C VAL A 93 -18.20 0.31 0.14
N PHE A 94 -18.53 -0.37 -0.96
CA PHE A 94 -17.70 -1.45 -1.51
C PHE A 94 -16.95 -0.95 -2.74
N VAL A 95 -15.65 -1.18 -2.82
CA VAL A 95 -14.83 -0.77 -3.95
C VAL A 95 -14.31 -1.99 -4.70
N ILE A 96 -14.67 -2.11 -5.97
CA ILE A 96 -14.12 -3.11 -6.90
C ILE A 96 -12.96 -2.45 -7.63
N SER A 97 -11.72 -2.88 -7.36
CA SER A 97 -10.50 -2.26 -7.86
C SER A 97 -9.43 -3.30 -8.20
N GLY A 98 -8.25 -2.86 -8.50
CA GLY A 98 -7.07 -3.63 -8.83
C GLY A 98 -6.17 -2.88 -9.79
N ASP A 99 -4.95 -3.33 -9.96
CA ASP A 99 -3.95 -2.72 -10.85
C ASP A 99 -3.68 -1.22 -10.55
N GLY A 100 -3.72 -0.87 -9.26
CA GLY A 100 -3.48 0.50 -8.79
C GLY A 100 -4.65 1.48 -8.99
N THR A 101 -5.79 1.02 -9.54
CA THR A 101 -6.95 1.89 -9.85
C THR A 101 -7.72 2.34 -8.61
N GLY A 102 -7.61 1.61 -7.50
CA GLY A 102 -8.33 1.87 -6.25
C GLY A 102 -7.72 2.94 -5.36
N ARG A 103 -6.40 3.15 -5.42
CA ARG A 103 -5.65 3.98 -4.46
C ARG A 103 -6.24 5.37 -4.24
N ASN A 104 -6.61 6.06 -5.32
CA ASN A 104 -7.17 7.39 -5.24
C ASN A 104 -8.54 7.41 -4.56
N ILE A 105 -9.37 6.39 -4.82
CA ILE A 105 -10.68 6.23 -4.19
C ILE A 105 -10.54 5.89 -2.71
N TYR A 106 -9.64 4.97 -2.34
CA TYR A 106 -9.36 4.62 -0.95
C TYR A 106 -8.97 5.84 -0.12
N ARG A 107 -8.00 6.63 -0.61
CA ARG A 107 -7.58 7.87 0.05
C ARG A 107 -8.68 8.93 0.08
N LYS A 108 -9.56 8.98 -0.95
CA LYS A 108 -10.72 9.88 -0.96
C LYS A 108 -11.74 9.48 0.10
N LEU A 109 -12.03 8.19 0.24
CA LEU A 109 -12.92 7.67 1.28
C LEU A 109 -12.34 7.87 2.67
N GLN A 110 -11.04 7.59 2.85
CA GLN A 110 -10.33 7.83 4.10
C GLN A 110 -10.40 9.31 4.53
N ARG A 111 -10.09 10.27 3.63
CA ARG A 111 -10.20 11.72 3.93
C ARG A 111 -11.60 12.18 4.31
N LYS A 112 -12.62 11.48 3.82
CA LYS A 112 -14.02 11.75 4.18
C LYS A 112 -14.49 10.97 5.42
N ASN A 113 -13.59 10.19 6.03
CA ASN A 113 -13.89 9.29 7.15
C ASN A 113 -15.05 8.31 6.83
N ILE A 114 -15.11 7.81 5.58
CA ILE A 114 -16.11 6.85 5.13
C ILE A 114 -15.52 5.44 5.20
N PRO A 115 -16.04 4.56 6.08
CA PRO A 115 -15.63 3.17 6.16
C PRO A 115 -15.96 2.44 4.87
N PHE A 116 -15.02 1.66 4.35
CA PHE A 116 -15.22 0.93 3.10
C PHE A 116 -14.61 -0.47 3.14
N ALA A 117 -15.20 -1.36 2.37
CA ALA A 117 -14.65 -2.66 2.02
C ALA A 117 -14.12 -2.65 0.58
N THR A 118 -13.19 -3.51 0.27
CA THR A 118 -12.68 -3.68 -1.09
C THR A 118 -12.34 -5.13 -1.39
N GLY A 119 -12.43 -5.51 -2.64
CA GLY A 119 -12.09 -6.83 -3.13
C GLY A 119 -12.65 -7.08 -4.54
N ILE A 120 -12.32 -8.21 -5.12
CA ILE A 120 -11.37 -9.21 -4.63
C ILE A 120 -9.98 -8.84 -5.15
N LEU A 121 -9.02 -8.66 -4.27
CA LEU A 121 -7.66 -8.29 -4.63
C LEU A 121 -6.73 -9.51 -4.54
N PHE A 122 -5.79 -9.61 -5.48
CA PHE A 122 -4.63 -10.48 -5.29
C PHE A 122 -3.66 -9.84 -4.30
N GLU A 123 -3.00 -10.63 -3.45
CA GLU A 123 -2.07 -10.09 -2.44
C GLU A 123 -0.82 -9.43 -3.04
N ASN A 124 -0.52 -9.69 -4.31
CA ASN A 124 0.52 -9.02 -5.08
C ASN A 124 0.00 -7.83 -5.91
N ASP A 125 -1.30 -7.49 -5.82
CA ASP A 125 -1.85 -6.33 -6.51
C ASP A 125 -1.29 -5.01 -5.95
N LEU A 126 -1.11 -4.04 -6.83
CA LEU A 126 -0.64 -2.70 -6.46
C LEU A 126 -1.57 -1.98 -5.46
N ASP A 127 -2.86 -2.27 -5.48
CA ASP A 127 -3.84 -1.70 -4.56
C ASP A 127 -3.82 -2.36 -3.17
N TYR A 128 -3.33 -3.61 -3.07
CA TYR A 128 -3.45 -4.41 -1.85
C TYR A 128 -2.79 -3.77 -0.61
N PRO A 129 -1.55 -3.25 -0.64
CA PRO A 129 -0.95 -2.63 0.53
C PRO A 129 -1.76 -1.43 1.04
N VAL A 130 -2.24 -0.59 0.12
CA VAL A 130 -3.04 0.59 0.47
C VAL A 130 -4.43 0.19 0.99
N ALA A 131 -5.04 -0.84 0.39
CA ALA A 131 -6.29 -1.42 0.88
C ALA A 131 -6.16 -1.93 2.31
N LYS A 132 -5.10 -2.68 2.61
CA LYS A 132 -4.81 -3.18 3.98
C LYS A 132 -4.66 -2.07 5.00
N ALA A 133 -4.09 -0.94 4.59
CA ALA A 133 -3.90 0.22 5.46
C ALA A 133 -5.20 1.01 5.70
N LEU A 134 -6.04 1.18 4.67
CA LEU A 134 -7.14 2.15 4.67
C LEU A 134 -8.54 1.55 4.73
N ALA A 135 -8.75 0.33 4.21
CA ALA A 135 -10.06 -0.31 4.24
C ALA A 135 -10.36 -0.92 5.60
N THR A 136 -11.63 -0.92 5.99
CA THR A 136 -12.10 -1.62 7.18
C THR A 136 -12.16 -3.13 6.95
N GLU A 137 -12.41 -3.54 5.71
CA GLU A 137 -12.43 -4.94 5.30
C GLU A 137 -11.77 -5.09 3.92
N VAL A 138 -10.88 -6.08 3.78
CA VAL A 138 -10.23 -6.41 2.51
C VAL A 138 -10.47 -7.88 2.20
N ILE A 139 -11.10 -8.14 1.08
CA ILE A 139 -11.30 -9.50 0.56
C ILE A 139 -10.21 -9.76 -0.46
N SER A 140 -9.34 -10.73 -0.18
CA SER A 140 -8.19 -11.04 -1.01
C SER A 140 -8.05 -12.53 -1.29
N THR A 141 -7.24 -12.83 -2.26
CA THR A 141 -6.75 -14.18 -2.56
C THR A 141 -5.22 -14.14 -2.63
N GLU A 142 -4.60 -15.30 -2.40
CA GLU A 142 -3.15 -15.42 -2.49
C GLU A 142 -2.64 -15.04 -3.89
N SER A 143 -1.39 -14.61 -3.95
CA SER A 143 -0.73 -14.21 -5.20
C SER A 143 -0.73 -15.37 -6.19
N PHE A 144 -1.15 -15.11 -7.42
CA PHE A 144 -1.18 -16.08 -8.52
C PHE A 144 -2.14 -17.27 -8.36
N GLU A 145 -2.92 -17.31 -7.27
CA GLU A 145 -3.93 -18.33 -7.07
C GLU A 145 -5.28 -17.91 -7.67
N PRO A 146 -6.07 -18.85 -8.24
CA PRO A 146 -7.39 -18.51 -8.74
C PRO A 146 -8.31 -18.08 -7.59
N ILE A 147 -9.18 -17.11 -7.86
CA ILE A 147 -10.20 -16.69 -6.91
C ILE A 147 -11.19 -17.84 -6.69
N LYS A 148 -11.24 -18.36 -5.47
CA LYS A 148 -12.12 -19.50 -5.10
C LYS A 148 -13.57 -19.02 -4.97
N GLY A 149 -14.53 -19.90 -5.26
CA GLY A 149 -15.95 -19.58 -5.14
C GLY A 149 -16.35 -19.09 -3.75
N LYS A 150 -15.76 -19.65 -2.68
CA LYS A 150 -16.00 -19.17 -1.31
C LYS A 150 -15.58 -17.70 -1.14
N THR A 151 -14.46 -17.28 -1.71
CA THR A 151 -13.99 -15.89 -1.64
C THR A 151 -14.96 -14.96 -2.39
N LEU A 152 -15.48 -15.40 -3.54
CA LEU A 152 -16.48 -14.65 -4.29
C LEU A 152 -17.80 -14.51 -3.49
N GLU A 153 -18.26 -15.55 -2.83
CA GLU A 153 -19.47 -15.49 -2.01
C GLU A 153 -19.29 -14.54 -0.81
N VAL A 154 -18.15 -14.55 -0.14
CA VAL A 154 -17.85 -13.57 0.90
C VAL A 154 -17.90 -12.16 0.33
N ALA A 155 -17.30 -11.93 -0.84
CA ALA A 155 -17.33 -10.62 -1.50
C ALA A 155 -18.75 -10.16 -1.83
N LYS A 156 -19.61 -11.06 -2.34
CA LYS A 156 -21.02 -10.74 -2.62
C LYS A 156 -21.79 -10.37 -1.36
N VAL A 157 -21.57 -11.10 -0.25
CA VAL A 157 -22.21 -10.80 1.03
C VAL A 157 -21.80 -9.40 1.52
N THR A 158 -20.49 -9.15 1.66
CA THR A 158 -19.98 -7.84 2.10
C THR A 158 -20.46 -6.71 1.19
N LEU A 159 -20.44 -6.92 -0.12
CA LEU A 159 -20.92 -5.95 -1.11
C LEU A 159 -22.41 -5.65 -0.94
N SER A 160 -23.24 -6.67 -0.71
CA SER A 160 -24.68 -6.50 -0.55
C SER A 160 -25.07 -5.71 0.70
N GLU A 161 -24.23 -5.77 1.75
CA GLU A 161 -24.39 -5.02 3.00
C GLU A 161 -23.98 -3.56 2.90
N CYS A 162 -23.21 -3.18 1.88
CA CYS A 162 -22.83 -1.79 1.64
C CYS A 162 -23.97 -0.99 0.97
N ASP A 163 -24.02 0.31 1.26
CA ASP A 163 -25.02 1.23 0.68
C ASP A 163 -24.69 1.58 -0.77
N HIS A 164 -23.39 1.71 -1.06
CA HIS A 164 -22.87 2.13 -2.37
C HIS A 164 -21.75 1.24 -2.86
N ILE A 165 -21.63 1.13 -4.17
CA ILE A 165 -20.58 0.36 -4.83
C ILE A 165 -19.87 1.26 -5.83
N ILE A 166 -18.54 1.24 -5.82
CA ILE A 166 -17.68 1.95 -6.77
C ILE A 166 -16.87 0.91 -7.53
N CYS A 167 -16.94 0.92 -8.85
CA CYS A 167 -16.06 0.11 -9.68
C CYS A 167 -15.00 1.00 -10.33
N CYS A 168 -13.74 0.75 -10.03
CA CYS A 168 -12.59 1.48 -10.55
C CYS A 168 -11.97 0.81 -11.79
N ARG A 169 -12.45 -0.39 -12.14
CA ARG A 169 -11.88 -1.21 -13.21
C ARG A 169 -12.58 -0.95 -14.54
N PRO A 170 -11.82 -0.62 -15.62
CA PRO A 170 -12.38 -0.47 -16.97
C PRO A 170 -12.68 -1.84 -17.62
N HIS A 171 -11.90 -2.87 -17.27
CA HIS A 171 -12.05 -4.25 -17.75
C HIS A 171 -11.44 -5.24 -16.76
N PHE A 172 -11.74 -6.52 -16.94
CA PHE A 172 -11.23 -7.61 -16.11
C PHE A 172 -10.48 -8.62 -16.99
N GLY A 173 -9.33 -9.10 -16.49
CA GLY A 173 -8.53 -10.11 -17.13
C GLY A 173 -9.06 -11.53 -16.90
N THR A 174 -8.42 -12.52 -17.54
CA THR A 174 -8.82 -13.93 -17.46
C THR A 174 -8.86 -14.47 -16.03
N PHE A 175 -7.93 -14.03 -15.18
CA PHE A 175 -7.90 -14.44 -13.77
C PHE A 175 -8.88 -13.68 -12.87
N GLU A 176 -9.53 -12.65 -13.39
CA GLU A 176 -10.44 -11.77 -12.65
C GLU A 176 -11.92 -11.98 -12.99
N LYS A 177 -12.27 -13.12 -13.61
CA LYS A 177 -13.68 -13.46 -13.94
C LYS A 177 -14.62 -13.38 -12.73
N ALA A 178 -14.12 -13.71 -11.54
CA ALA A 178 -14.88 -13.55 -10.32
C ALA A 178 -15.20 -12.08 -10.00
N ASN A 179 -14.28 -11.15 -10.29
CA ASN A 179 -14.54 -9.70 -10.16
C ASN A 179 -15.54 -9.19 -11.21
N GLU A 180 -15.52 -9.76 -12.42
CA GLU A 180 -16.54 -9.46 -13.45
C GLU A 180 -17.92 -9.94 -13.02
N GLU A 181 -18.01 -11.13 -12.42
CA GLU A 181 -19.25 -11.67 -11.83
C GLU A 181 -19.71 -10.80 -10.66
N LEU A 182 -18.79 -10.38 -9.78
CA LEU A 182 -19.09 -9.48 -8.67
C LEU A 182 -19.63 -8.12 -9.16
N LEU A 183 -19.05 -7.56 -10.23
CA LEU A 183 -19.58 -6.34 -10.86
C LEU A 183 -20.97 -6.55 -11.45
N SER A 184 -21.22 -7.70 -12.08
CA SER A 184 -22.53 -8.05 -12.63
C SER A 184 -23.58 -8.15 -11.53
N TYR A 185 -23.23 -8.76 -10.41
CA TYR A 185 -24.08 -8.81 -9.21
C TYR A 185 -24.35 -7.40 -8.65
N ALA A 186 -23.32 -6.55 -8.57
CA ALA A 186 -23.45 -5.15 -8.14
C ALA A 186 -24.45 -4.35 -9.01
N LYS A 187 -24.41 -4.57 -10.33
CA LYS A 187 -25.37 -3.96 -11.27
C LYS A 187 -26.80 -4.39 -11.00
N GLN A 188 -27.04 -5.68 -10.69
CA GLN A 188 -28.37 -6.19 -10.35
C GLN A 188 -28.93 -5.56 -9.07
N LEU A 189 -28.08 -5.24 -8.10
CA LEU A 189 -28.47 -4.56 -6.86
C LEU A 189 -28.81 -3.07 -7.06
N GLY A 190 -28.41 -2.46 -8.18
CA GLY A 190 -28.67 -1.04 -8.46
C GLY A 190 -27.93 -0.05 -7.56
N LYS A 191 -26.87 -0.47 -6.86
CA LYS A 191 -26.14 0.33 -5.87
C LYS A 191 -24.87 1.01 -6.41
N ILE A 192 -24.56 0.85 -7.71
CA ILE A 192 -23.34 1.42 -8.31
C ILE A 192 -23.47 2.93 -8.43
N ILE A 193 -22.45 3.63 -7.89
CA ILE A 193 -22.28 5.07 -8.08
C ILE A 193 -21.07 5.34 -8.99
N LYS A 194 -21.12 6.46 -9.69
CA LYS A 194 -20.04 6.91 -10.59
C LYS A 194 -18.98 7.74 -9.88
#